data_2278b5ef64b384705e38705ea3ec24f1
#
_entry.id   2278b5ef64b384705e38705ea3ec24f1
#
_cell.length_a   1.000
_cell.length_b   1.000
_cell.length_c   1.000
_cell.angle_alpha   90.00
_cell.angle_beta   90.00
_cell.angle_gamma   90.00
#
_symmetry.space_group_name_H-M   'P 1'
#
loop_
_entity.id
_entity.type
_entity.pdbx_description
1 polymer ?
#
loop_
_entity_poly.entity_id
_entity_poly.type
_entity_poly.pdbx_seq_one_letter_code
_entity_poly.pdbx_strand_id
1 'polypeptide(L)'
;MKKNLLFGCLAILSSFRFASAQERKAPSYPLITHNTYFSVWSNTDKLAESTTTHWTGAAQSLIGIINVDGTDYRFMGKEPEQYRTILTASDEKDYSVKYTFTEPTGNWTALSYPATDWKEGMSPIGDGRGDKIKWKTKDIWVRRTFTISNTDDINKLFLKASWDDNIEVTLNGKDIFTRVGVSKGFEMAPLDKDKLKIGENIITMHVVNTGGGSRADIGLVDKLKPVIAKELEVADQKNVSLTATQTIYNFKAGKINLDVTFTSPLLLNDLDLLSRPVTYITYRVRSNDKKTHAVKVFFSASTNL
;
A
#
# COMPACT_ATOMS: atom_id res chain seq x y z
N MET A 1 72.30 30.73 -9.78
CA MET A 1 71.31 29.72 -10.15
C MET A 1 70.89 28.92 -8.92
N LYS A 2 69.98 29.40 -8.10
CA LYS A 2 69.30 28.70 -6.96
C LYS A 2 68.12 29.54 -6.47
N LYS A 3 66.97 29.58 -7.21
CA LYS A 3 65.75 30.27 -6.74
C LYS A 3 64.46 29.75 -7.36
N ASN A 4 64.36 28.56 -7.89
CA ASN A 4 63.13 28.07 -8.51
C ASN A 4 62.66 26.66 -8.03
N LEU A 5 62.98 26.25 -6.80
CA LEU A 5 62.54 24.91 -6.30
C LEU A 5 61.56 24.97 -5.12
N LEU A 6 61.04 26.14 -4.74
CA LEU A 6 60.15 26.26 -3.56
C LEU A 6 58.68 26.52 -3.90
N PHE A 7 58.32 26.64 -5.18
CA PHE A 7 56.92 26.90 -5.58
C PHE A 7 56.12 25.64 -6.00
N GLY A 8 56.79 24.49 -6.11
CA GLY A 8 56.14 23.23 -6.54
C GLY A 8 55.40 22.44 -5.46
N CYS A 9 55.72 22.64 -4.17
CA CYS A 9 55.14 21.85 -3.08
C CYS A 9 53.88 22.40 -2.42
N LEU A 10 53.47 23.62 -2.75
CA LEU A 10 52.29 24.27 -2.11
C LEU A 10 50.99 24.05 -2.89
N ALA A 11 51.07 23.53 -4.11
CA ALA A 11 49.89 23.28 -4.97
C ALA A 11 49.22 21.91 -4.81
N ILE A 12 49.82 20.96 -4.06
CA ILE A 12 49.31 19.60 -3.90
C ILE A 12 48.46 19.44 -2.65
N LEU A 13 48.42 20.39 -1.71
CA LEU A 13 47.67 20.29 -0.46
C LEU A 13 46.23 20.81 -0.51
N SER A 14 45.73 21.34 -1.63
CA SER A 14 44.39 21.95 -1.70
C SER A 14 43.30 21.08 -2.37
N SER A 15 43.55 19.81 -2.63
CA SER A 15 42.54 18.92 -3.28
C SER A 15 42.04 17.73 -2.41
N PHE A 16 42.18 17.79 -1.09
CA PHE A 16 41.33 16.95 -0.24
C PHE A 16 39.91 17.52 -0.27
N ARG A 17 39.19 17.24 -1.35
CA ARG A 17 37.74 17.26 -1.27
C ARG A 17 37.38 16.19 -0.26
N PHE A 18 36.85 16.60 0.90
CA PHE A 18 36.08 15.72 1.75
C PHE A 18 34.94 15.20 0.87
N ALA A 19 35.08 13.99 0.33
CA ALA A 19 33.97 13.25 -0.21
C ALA A 19 33.04 13.06 0.96
N SER A 20 32.01 13.90 1.07
CA SER A 20 30.89 13.68 1.95
C SER A 20 30.33 12.35 1.49
N ALA A 21 30.54 11.28 2.27
CA ALA A 21 29.95 10.00 1.98
C ALA A 21 28.42 10.25 1.93
N GLN A 22 27.86 10.14 0.74
CA GLN A 22 26.43 10.26 0.55
C GLN A 22 25.81 9.15 1.41
N GLU A 23 25.07 9.53 2.45
CA GLU A 23 24.43 8.61 3.35
C GLU A 23 23.53 7.68 2.52
N ARG A 24 23.89 6.41 2.44
CA ARG A 24 23.26 5.44 1.54
C ARG A 24 21.93 5.06 2.15
N LYS A 25 20.83 5.55 1.60
CA LYS A 25 19.49 5.17 2.01
C LYS A 25 19.25 3.70 1.72
N ALA A 26 18.63 3.00 2.66
CA ALA A 26 18.22 1.63 2.46
C ALA A 26 16.91 1.57 1.64
N PRO A 27 16.72 0.58 0.75
CA PRO A 27 15.46 0.41 0.02
C PRO A 27 14.29 0.09 0.96
N SER A 28 14.56 -0.53 2.11
CA SER A 28 13.62 -0.79 3.20
C SER A 28 14.38 -0.90 4.52
N TYR A 29 13.71 -0.57 5.62
CA TYR A 29 14.29 -0.58 6.96
C TYR A 29 13.69 -1.70 7.79
N PRO A 30 14.48 -2.68 8.29
CA PRO A 30 13.99 -3.75 9.14
C PRO A 30 13.59 -3.20 10.50
N LEU A 31 12.39 -3.56 10.97
CA LEU A 31 11.89 -3.19 12.29
C LEU A 31 11.82 -4.40 13.21
N ILE A 32 11.24 -5.50 12.73
CA ILE A 32 11.15 -6.78 13.42
C ILE A 32 11.61 -7.84 12.43
N THR A 33 12.63 -8.63 12.77
CA THR A 33 13.16 -9.66 11.87
C THR A 33 13.50 -10.91 12.66
N HIS A 34 12.54 -11.83 12.79
CA HIS A 34 12.77 -13.12 13.44
C HIS A 34 13.09 -14.21 12.42
N ASN A 35 12.26 -14.33 11.42
CA ASN A 35 12.39 -15.29 10.33
C ASN A 35 11.65 -14.80 9.10
N THR A 36 11.63 -15.60 8.03
CA THR A 36 10.96 -15.25 6.76
C THR A 36 9.44 -15.17 6.86
N TYR A 37 8.82 -15.76 7.87
CA TYR A 37 7.37 -15.73 8.07
C TYR A 37 6.94 -14.61 9.02
N PHE A 38 7.85 -14.18 9.90
CA PHE A 38 7.60 -13.11 10.86
C PHE A 38 8.64 -12.02 10.75
N SER A 39 8.37 -11.05 9.90
CA SER A 39 9.22 -9.87 9.72
C SER A 39 8.40 -8.64 9.36
N VAL A 40 8.72 -7.49 9.95
CA VAL A 40 8.06 -6.21 9.71
C VAL A 40 9.07 -5.18 9.26
N TRP A 41 8.72 -4.45 8.21
CA TRP A 41 9.60 -3.51 7.51
C TRP A 41 8.92 -2.15 7.32
N SER A 42 9.71 -1.08 7.32
CA SER A 42 9.32 0.23 6.80
C SER A 42 9.89 0.39 5.39
N ASN A 43 9.02 0.65 4.41
CA ASN A 43 9.39 0.81 3.00
C ASN A 43 9.60 2.27 2.59
N THR A 44 9.62 3.18 3.56
CA THR A 44 9.85 4.62 3.37
C THR A 44 10.93 5.12 4.30
N ASP A 45 11.66 6.15 3.90
CA ASP A 45 12.67 6.79 4.74
C ASP A 45 12.09 7.36 6.03
N LYS A 46 10.86 7.86 5.96
CA LYS A 46 10.14 8.36 7.14
C LYS A 46 9.20 7.29 7.68
N LEU A 47 9.40 6.92 8.93
CA LEU A 47 8.70 5.83 9.60
C LEU A 47 7.17 6.05 9.71
N ALA A 48 6.71 7.29 9.67
CA ALA A 48 5.29 7.65 9.77
C ALA A 48 4.60 7.89 8.41
N GLU A 49 5.27 7.71 7.27
CA GLU A 49 4.70 7.99 5.94
C GLU A 49 3.85 6.85 5.39
N SER A 50 4.17 5.59 5.73
CA SER A 50 3.48 4.42 5.21
C SER A 50 3.08 3.45 6.31
N THR A 51 2.17 2.55 5.98
CA THR A 51 1.91 1.35 6.76
C THR A 51 3.15 0.46 6.72
N THR A 52 3.53 -0.11 7.87
CA THR A 52 4.59 -1.12 7.92
C THR A 52 4.07 -2.44 7.34
N THR A 53 4.95 -3.19 6.69
CA THR A 53 4.57 -4.40 5.94
C THR A 53 5.48 -5.58 6.25
N HIS A 54 4.99 -6.76 5.96
CA HIS A 54 5.84 -7.93 5.74
C HIS A 54 6.69 -7.74 4.47
N TRP A 55 7.80 -8.46 4.33
CA TRP A 55 8.66 -8.38 3.14
C TRP A 55 7.93 -8.73 1.84
N THR A 56 6.83 -9.50 1.91
CA THR A 56 5.95 -9.80 0.75
C THR A 56 5.06 -8.64 0.33
N GLY A 57 5.03 -7.55 1.08
CA GLY A 57 4.13 -6.42 0.87
C GLY A 57 2.80 -6.51 1.64
N ALA A 58 2.50 -7.64 2.28
CA ALA A 58 1.30 -7.77 3.11
C ALA A 58 1.34 -6.78 4.29
N ALA A 59 0.22 -6.12 4.57
CA ALA A 59 0.14 -5.15 5.65
C ALA A 59 0.34 -5.82 7.02
N GLN A 60 1.35 -5.38 7.75
CA GLN A 60 1.61 -5.71 9.16
C GLN A 60 1.83 -4.40 9.90
N SER A 61 0.72 -3.76 10.25
CA SER A 61 0.72 -2.38 10.72
C SER A 61 1.25 -2.28 12.14
N LEU A 62 2.29 -1.46 12.32
CA LEU A 62 2.75 -0.96 13.61
C LEU A 62 2.40 0.52 13.70
N ILE A 63 1.82 0.94 14.83
CA ILE A 63 1.49 2.35 15.09
C ILE A 63 2.23 2.79 16.35
N GLY A 64 2.92 3.92 16.27
CA GLY A 64 3.58 4.55 17.40
C GLY A 64 3.14 6.00 17.56
N ILE A 65 2.63 6.35 18.75
CA ILE A 65 2.20 7.69 19.12
C ILE A 65 2.90 8.08 20.42
N ILE A 66 3.37 9.31 20.50
CA ILE A 66 3.89 9.90 21.73
C ILE A 66 3.04 11.10 22.12
N ASN A 67 2.50 11.08 23.34
CA ASN A 67 1.84 12.23 23.94
C ASN A 67 2.85 13.05 24.69
N VAL A 68 2.89 14.34 24.43
CA VAL A 68 3.76 15.32 25.11
C VAL A 68 2.90 16.45 25.61
N ASP A 69 2.76 16.59 26.94
CA ASP A 69 1.96 17.62 27.58
C ASP A 69 0.52 17.73 27.05
N GLY A 70 -0.09 16.57 26.72
CA GLY A 70 -1.45 16.50 26.20
C GLY A 70 -1.59 16.56 24.69
N THR A 71 -0.51 16.81 23.93
CA THR A 71 -0.52 16.78 22.45
C THR A 71 0.02 15.45 21.96
N ASP A 72 -0.72 14.82 21.03
CA ASP A 72 -0.35 13.53 20.44
C ASP A 72 0.42 13.72 19.12
N TYR A 73 1.57 13.05 19.03
CA TYR A 73 2.42 13.02 17.84
C TYR A 73 2.60 11.59 17.37
N ARG A 74 2.22 11.29 16.13
CA ARG A 74 2.47 9.98 15.50
C ARG A 74 3.90 9.95 14.94
N PHE A 75 4.72 9.03 15.45
CA PHE A 75 6.11 8.85 15.01
C PHE A 75 6.31 7.60 14.14
N MET A 76 5.37 6.65 14.16
CA MET A 76 5.51 5.40 13.45
C MET A 76 4.20 4.93 12.83
N GLY A 77 4.31 4.42 11.59
CA GLY A 77 3.25 3.76 10.87
C GLY A 77 2.15 4.70 10.39
N LYS A 78 1.26 4.14 9.64
CA LYS A 78 0.01 4.73 9.17
C LYS A 78 -1.04 3.65 9.22
N GLU A 79 -2.25 3.98 9.63
CA GLU A 79 -3.34 3.01 9.58
C GLU A 79 -3.55 2.52 8.14
N PRO A 80 -3.67 1.21 7.93
CA PRO A 80 -4.01 0.69 6.62
C PRO A 80 -5.38 1.23 6.21
N GLU A 81 -5.51 1.56 4.95
CA GLU A 81 -6.79 1.96 4.39
C GLU A 81 -7.76 0.78 4.48
N GLN A 82 -8.93 1.01 5.03
CA GLN A 82 -9.98 0.01 5.16
C GLN A 82 -11.03 0.21 4.08
N TYR A 83 -11.46 -0.88 3.47
CA TYR A 83 -12.46 -0.88 2.43
C TYR A 83 -13.63 -1.79 2.79
N ARG A 84 -14.84 -1.33 2.48
CA ARG A 84 -16.07 -2.14 2.52
C ARG A 84 -16.45 -2.52 1.11
N THR A 85 -16.76 -3.77 0.89
CA THR A 85 -17.21 -4.27 -0.42
C THR A 85 -18.61 -3.75 -0.74
N ILE A 86 -18.75 -3.13 -1.90
CA ILE A 86 -20.02 -2.73 -2.50
C ILE A 86 -20.45 -3.75 -3.55
N LEU A 87 -19.52 -4.17 -4.40
CA LEU A 87 -19.68 -5.23 -5.38
C LEU A 87 -18.45 -6.13 -5.31
N THR A 88 -18.66 -7.39 -4.97
CA THR A 88 -17.59 -8.37 -4.75
C THR A 88 -16.73 -8.57 -6.00
N ALA A 89 -15.41 -8.74 -5.83
CA ALA A 89 -14.49 -9.26 -6.83
C ALA A 89 -14.08 -10.70 -6.48
N SER A 90 -13.47 -11.43 -7.39
CA SER A 90 -13.21 -12.86 -7.22
C SER A 90 -12.15 -13.21 -6.18
N ASP A 91 -11.31 -12.24 -5.76
CA ASP A 91 -10.38 -12.42 -4.64
C ASP A 91 -11.08 -12.48 -3.28
N GLU A 92 -12.34 -12.04 -3.20
CA GLU A 92 -13.16 -12.13 -1.99
C GLU A 92 -14.11 -13.32 -2.06
N LYS A 93 -14.84 -13.43 -3.18
CA LYS A 93 -15.83 -14.49 -3.39
C LYS A 93 -16.18 -14.58 -4.86
N ASP A 94 -16.39 -15.81 -5.36
CA ASP A 94 -16.95 -16.06 -6.69
C ASP A 94 -18.30 -15.38 -6.88
N TYR A 95 -18.54 -14.88 -8.06
CA TYR A 95 -19.78 -14.19 -8.42
C TYR A 95 -20.26 -14.60 -9.81
N SER A 96 -21.56 -14.49 -10.04
CA SER A 96 -22.17 -14.75 -11.35
C SER A 96 -22.05 -13.54 -12.28
N VAL A 97 -21.82 -13.82 -13.57
CA VAL A 97 -21.78 -12.81 -14.64
C VAL A 97 -22.49 -13.28 -15.88
N LYS A 98 -22.97 -12.33 -16.69
CA LYS A 98 -23.26 -12.55 -18.10
C LYS A 98 -22.05 -12.13 -18.93
N TYR A 99 -21.65 -12.96 -19.91
CA TYR A 99 -20.50 -12.70 -20.76
C TYR A 99 -20.72 -13.21 -22.20
N THR A 100 -19.95 -12.64 -23.11
CA THR A 100 -19.86 -13.10 -24.50
C THR A 100 -18.43 -12.90 -25.04
N PHE A 101 -18.07 -13.72 -26.01
CA PHE A 101 -16.82 -13.59 -26.78
C PHE A 101 -17.06 -13.00 -28.17
N THR A 102 -18.30 -12.71 -28.50
CA THR A 102 -18.71 -12.07 -29.75
C THR A 102 -19.02 -10.62 -29.48
N GLU A 103 -18.53 -9.73 -30.33
CA GLU A 103 -18.78 -8.31 -30.20
C GLU A 103 -20.28 -8.01 -30.17
N PRO A 104 -20.79 -7.42 -29.08
CA PRO A 104 -22.21 -7.12 -28.98
C PRO A 104 -22.58 -5.92 -29.83
N THR A 105 -23.77 -5.96 -30.39
CA THR A 105 -24.34 -4.86 -31.18
C THR A 105 -25.24 -3.99 -30.31
N GLY A 106 -25.38 -2.71 -30.69
CA GLY A 106 -26.27 -1.77 -29.97
C GLY A 106 -25.71 -1.31 -28.61
N ASN A 107 -26.58 -0.81 -27.74
CA ASN A 107 -26.19 -0.25 -26.45
C ASN A 107 -26.09 -1.34 -25.38
N TRP A 108 -25.08 -2.20 -25.53
CA TRP A 108 -24.86 -3.33 -24.61
C TRP A 108 -24.47 -2.91 -23.19
N THR A 109 -24.08 -1.65 -22.96
CA THR A 109 -23.75 -1.09 -21.65
C THR A 109 -24.97 -0.61 -20.87
N ALA A 110 -26.14 -0.52 -21.52
CA ALA A 110 -27.39 -0.11 -20.86
C ALA A 110 -27.98 -1.24 -20.01
N LEU A 111 -28.59 -0.88 -18.89
CA LEU A 111 -29.29 -1.82 -18.01
C LEU A 111 -30.41 -2.58 -18.75
N SER A 112 -31.14 -1.87 -19.63
CA SER A 112 -32.25 -2.41 -20.43
C SER A 112 -31.85 -3.34 -21.56
N TYR A 113 -30.54 -3.50 -21.86
CA TYR A 113 -30.08 -4.40 -22.90
C TYR A 113 -30.38 -5.86 -22.53
N PRO A 114 -31.08 -6.64 -23.36
CA PRO A 114 -31.63 -7.94 -22.95
C PRO A 114 -30.56 -9.01 -22.71
N ALA A 115 -29.42 -8.94 -23.36
CA ALA A 115 -28.32 -9.91 -23.28
C ALA A 115 -28.81 -11.39 -23.32
N THR A 116 -29.76 -11.68 -24.21
CA THR A 116 -30.42 -13.01 -24.30
C THR A 116 -29.47 -14.09 -24.83
N ASP A 117 -28.54 -13.68 -25.68
CA ASP A 117 -27.57 -14.60 -26.30
C ASP A 117 -26.25 -14.69 -25.53
N TRP A 118 -26.17 -14.01 -24.38
CA TRP A 118 -24.99 -14.04 -23.54
C TRP A 118 -24.99 -15.29 -22.65
N LYS A 119 -23.80 -15.84 -22.44
CA LYS A 119 -23.60 -16.95 -21.50
C LYS A 119 -23.64 -16.46 -20.06
N GLU A 120 -24.02 -17.34 -19.17
CA GLU A 120 -23.89 -17.14 -17.73
C GLU A 120 -22.79 -18.04 -17.18
N GLY A 121 -22.04 -17.53 -16.21
CA GLY A 121 -20.95 -18.27 -15.55
C GLY A 121 -20.50 -17.62 -14.26
N MET A 122 -19.62 -18.35 -13.54
CA MET A 122 -19.04 -17.89 -12.29
C MET A 122 -17.63 -17.37 -12.51
N SER A 123 -17.25 -16.29 -11.83
CA SER A 123 -15.85 -15.86 -11.72
C SER A 123 -14.99 -16.91 -10.99
N PRO A 124 -13.65 -16.86 -11.06
CA PRO A 124 -12.81 -15.96 -11.87
C PRO A 124 -12.88 -16.23 -13.37
N ILE A 125 -12.52 -15.19 -14.17
CA ILE A 125 -12.49 -15.24 -15.64
C ILE A 125 -11.04 -15.12 -16.12
N GLY A 126 -10.59 -16.06 -16.95
CA GLY A 126 -9.25 -16.05 -17.50
C GLY A 126 -8.84 -17.39 -18.10
N ASP A 127 -7.54 -17.61 -18.28
CA ASP A 127 -6.97 -18.87 -18.75
C ASP A 127 -6.22 -19.67 -17.68
N GLY A 128 -6.06 -19.11 -16.49
CA GLY A 128 -5.38 -19.72 -15.34
C GLY A 128 -6.06 -20.98 -14.82
N ARG A 129 -5.31 -21.83 -14.10
CA ARG A 129 -5.80 -23.14 -13.62
C ARG A 129 -7.08 -23.06 -12.77
N GLY A 130 -7.24 -21.98 -11.98
CA GLY A 130 -8.37 -21.76 -11.06
C GLY A 130 -9.58 -21.06 -11.68
N ASP A 131 -9.46 -20.53 -12.94
CA ASP A 131 -10.52 -19.77 -13.56
C ASP A 131 -11.68 -20.65 -13.99
N LYS A 132 -12.91 -20.21 -13.67
CA LYS A 132 -14.15 -20.97 -13.94
C LYS A 132 -14.71 -20.66 -15.32
N ILE A 133 -14.60 -19.41 -15.78
CA ILE A 133 -14.88 -19.04 -17.17
C ILE A 133 -13.54 -19.03 -17.91
N LYS A 134 -13.33 -20.04 -18.75
CA LYS A 134 -12.13 -20.15 -19.59
C LYS A 134 -12.23 -19.21 -20.77
N TRP A 135 -11.34 -18.23 -20.80
CA TRP A 135 -11.27 -17.24 -21.87
C TRP A 135 -9.92 -17.30 -22.58
N LYS A 136 -9.96 -17.62 -23.88
CA LYS A 136 -8.78 -17.74 -24.76
C LYS A 136 -8.94 -16.98 -26.09
N THR A 137 -10.05 -16.28 -26.28
CA THR A 137 -10.30 -15.42 -27.44
C THR A 137 -9.63 -14.07 -27.24
N LYS A 138 -9.58 -13.26 -28.31
CA LYS A 138 -9.03 -11.92 -28.23
C LYS A 138 -9.83 -11.03 -27.29
N ASP A 139 -11.13 -11.12 -27.30
CA ASP A 139 -12.02 -10.20 -26.62
C ASP A 139 -12.99 -10.94 -25.70
N ILE A 140 -13.35 -10.28 -24.60
CA ILE A 140 -14.47 -10.66 -23.73
C ILE A 140 -15.26 -9.41 -23.30
N TRP A 141 -16.58 -9.52 -23.37
CA TRP A 141 -17.53 -8.54 -22.85
C TRP A 141 -18.25 -9.14 -21.66
N VAL A 142 -18.32 -8.41 -20.55
CA VAL A 142 -18.88 -8.86 -19.27
C VAL A 142 -19.89 -7.85 -18.77
N ARG A 143 -21.01 -8.33 -18.22
CA ARG A 143 -22.08 -7.54 -17.62
C ARG A 143 -22.41 -8.08 -16.22
N ARG A 144 -22.53 -7.16 -15.26
CA ARG A 144 -22.97 -7.47 -13.90
C ARG A 144 -23.99 -6.45 -13.45
N THR A 145 -25.13 -6.91 -12.94
CA THR A 145 -26.11 -6.06 -12.25
C THR A 145 -25.95 -6.17 -10.74
N PHE A 146 -26.23 -5.08 -10.04
CA PHE A 146 -26.22 -5.03 -8.58
C PHE A 146 -27.15 -3.93 -8.08
N THR A 147 -27.58 -4.05 -6.82
CA THR A 147 -28.54 -3.11 -6.22
C THR A 147 -27.87 -2.27 -5.14
N ILE A 148 -28.12 -0.96 -5.17
CA ILE A 148 -27.72 0.00 -4.14
C ILE A 148 -28.97 0.48 -3.42
N SER A 149 -29.01 0.29 -2.11
CA SER A 149 -30.13 0.75 -1.27
C SER A 149 -29.97 2.20 -0.80
N ASN A 150 -28.72 2.63 -0.58
CA ASN A 150 -28.37 3.97 -0.12
C ASN A 150 -26.98 4.37 -0.59
N THR A 151 -26.82 5.60 -1.08
CA THR A 151 -25.53 6.18 -1.48
C THR A 151 -24.90 7.08 -0.42
N ASP A 152 -25.68 7.51 0.58
CA ASP A 152 -25.21 8.45 1.62
C ASP A 152 -24.15 7.81 2.52
N ASP A 153 -24.23 6.49 2.74
CA ASP A 153 -23.29 5.72 3.53
C ASP A 153 -21.95 5.45 2.80
N ILE A 154 -21.87 5.78 1.50
CA ILE A 154 -20.65 5.62 0.73
C ILE A 154 -19.76 6.86 0.95
N ASN A 155 -18.62 6.63 1.59
CA ASN A 155 -17.65 7.69 1.88
C ASN A 155 -16.81 8.03 0.64
N LYS A 156 -16.14 7.04 0.05
CA LYS A 156 -15.32 7.23 -1.14
C LYS A 156 -15.27 5.95 -1.99
N LEU A 157 -15.95 5.99 -3.12
CA LEU A 157 -16.09 4.85 -4.03
C LEU A 157 -14.81 4.62 -4.83
N PHE A 158 -14.46 3.33 -5.02
CA PHE A 158 -13.39 2.89 -5.91
C PHE A 158 -13.86 1.73 -6.78
N LEU A 159 -13.42 1.74 -8.03
CA LEU A 159 -13.34 0.55 -8.85
C LEU A 159 -12.21 -0.34 -8.33
N LYS A 160 -12.46 -1.64 -8.21
CA LYS A 160 -11.47 -2.69 -7.94
C LYS A 160 -11.45 -3.61 -9.14
N ALA A 161 -10.38 -3.59 -9.93
CA ALA A 161 -10.31 -4.36 -11.18
C ALA A 161 -8.97 -5.06 -11.36
N SER A 162 -9.01 -6.22 -12.04
CA SER A 162 -7.83 -6.94 -12.48
C SER A 162 -8.05 -7.45 -13.90
N TRP A 163 -7.10 -7.17 -14.80
CA TRP A 163 -7.27 -7.42 -16.24
C TRP A 163 -5.93 -7.75 -16.92
N ASP A 164 -6.04 -8.30 -18.13
CA ASP A 164 -4.93 -8.63 -19.03
C ASP A 164 -5.46 -8.71 -20.48
N ASP A 165 -5.10 -7.80 -21.46
CA ASP A 165 -4.16 -6.67 -21.43
C ASP A 165 -4.85 -5.31 -21.26
N ASN A 166 -5.85 -4.99 -22.09
CA ASN A 166 -6.50 -3.68 -22.13
C ASN A 166 -7.93 -3.77 -21.60
N ILE A 167 -8.35 -2.78 -20.85
CA ILE A 167 -9.68 -2.78 -20.24
C ILE A 167 -10.42 -1.47 -20.47
N GLU A 168 -11.73 -1.58 -20.71
CA GLU A 168 -12.71 -0.50 -20.71
C GLU A 168 -13.86 -0.88 -19.76
N VAL A 169 -14.25 0.02 -18.88
CA VAL A 169 -15.32 -0.21 -17.90
C VAL A 169 -16.34 0.90 -17.96
N THR A 170 -17.62 0.51 -17.98
CA THR A 170 -18.72 1.48 -17.85
C THR A 170 -19.57 1.19 -16.61
N LEU A 171 -20.15 2.23 -16.04
CA LEU A 171 -21.15 2.16 -14.97
C LEU A 171 -22.42 2.91 -15.43
N ASN A 172 -23.54 2.19 -15.49
CA ASN A 172 -24.81 2.72 -15.97
C ASN A 172 -24.73 3.35 -17.38
N GLY A 173 -23.91 2.75 -18.26
CA GLY A 173 -23.69 3.22 -19.64
C GLY A 173 -22.75 4.42 -19.77
N LYS A 174 -22.05 4.83 -18.71
CA LYS A 174 -21.06 5.91 -18.73
C LYS A 174 -19.67 5.33 -18.53
N ASP A 175 -18.71 5.76 -19.33
CA ASP A 175 -17.31 5.36 -19.17
C ASP A 175 -16.78 5.82 -17.81
N ILE A 176 -16.13 4.91 -17.10
CA ILE A 176 -15.55 5.18 -15.76
C ILE A 176 -14.07 4.86 -15.67
N PHE A 177 -13.56 3.98 -16.54
CA PHE A 177 -12.18 3.55 -16.47
C PHE A 177 -11.72 2.94 -17.80
N THR A 178 -10.54 3.32 -18.24
CA THR A 178 -9.86 2.74 -19.42
C THR A 178 -8.37 2.64 -19.10
N ARG A 179 -7.76 1.50 -19.42
CA ARG A 179 -6.31 1.28 -19.29
C ARG A 179 -5.80 0.40 -20.40
N VAL A 180 -4.56 0.65 -20.81
CA VAL A 180 -3.76 -0.14 -21.73
C VAL A 180 -2.66 -0.85 -20.94
N GLY A 181 -2.41 -2.12 -21.25
CA GLY A 181 -1.43 -2.98 -20.57
C GLY A 181 -2.02 -3.75 -19.40
N VAL A 182 -1.24 -4.67 -18.85
CA VAL A 182 -1.63 -5.66 -17.83
C VAL A 182 -1.66 -5.05 -16.45
N SER A 183 -2.66 -5.39 -15.65
CA SER A 183 -2.69 -5.05 -14.21
C SER A 183 -1.73 -5.90 -13.40
N LYS A 184 -1.15 -5.34 -12.33
CA LYS A 184 -0.29 -6.06 -11.38
C LYS A 184 -1.08 -6.81 -10.28
N GLY A 185 -2.30 -7.25 -10.59
CA GLY A 185 -3.25 -7.81 -9.65
C GLY A 185 -4.49 -6.92 -9.59
N PHE A 186 -5.19 -6.89 -8.45
CA PHE A 186 -6.29 -5.94 -8.29
C PHE A 186 -5.77 -4.53 -8.08
N GLU A 187 -6.18 -3.63 -8.98
CA GLU A 187 -5.90 -2.20 -8.90
C GLU A 187 -7.14 -1.44 -8.47
N MET A 188 -6.92 -0.33 -7.73
CA MET A 188 -7.98 0.53 -7.22
C MET A 188 -7.97 1.85 -7.97
N ALA A 189 -9.11 2.24 -8.56
CA ALA A 189 -9.30 3.53 -9.21
C ALA A 189 -10.43 4.31 -8.54
N PRO A 190 -10.23 5.58 -8.14
CA PRO A 190 -11.27 6.38 -7.52
C PRO A 190 -12.41 6.64 -8.51
N LEU A 191 -13.63 6.53 -8.02
CA LEU A 191 -14.86 6.81 -8.77
C LEU A 191 -15.70 7.86 -8.06
N ASP A 192 -16.43 8.64 -8.87
CA ASP A 192 -17.48 9.51 -8.37
C ASP A 192 -18.72 8.67 -8.00
N LYS A 193 -19.13 8.75 -6.72
CA LYS A 193 -20.30 8.03 -6.23
C LYS A 193 -21.61 8.46 -6.88
N ASP A 194 -21.67 9.66 -7.48
CA ASP A 194 -22.85 10.18 -8.18
C ASP A 194 -23.13 9.42 -9.49
N LYS A 195 -22.23 8.55 -9.91
CA LYS A 195 -22.45 7.60 -11.02
C LYS A 195 -23.30 6.40 -10.60
N LEU A 196 -23.43 6.12 -9.31
CA LEU A 196 -24.34 5.12 -8.76
C LEU A 196 -25.78 5.66 -8.70
N LYS A 197 -26.74 4.76 -8.83
CA LYS A 197 -28.18 5.05 -8.64
C LYS A 197 -28.71 4.24 -7.46
N ILE A 198 -29.66 4.79 -6.73
CA ILE A 198 -30.45 3.98 -5.80
C ILE A 198 -31.30 3.02 -6.64
N GLY A 199 -31.35 1.76 -6.24
CA GLY A 199 -31.95 0.67 -7.02
C GLY A 199 -30.93 -0.09 -7.85
N GLU A 200 -31.36 -0.60 -8.99
CA GLU A 200 -30.55 -1.46 -9.85
C GLU A 200 -29.53 -0.64 -10.66
N ASN A 201 -28.29 -1.13 -10.65
CA ASN A 201 -27.15 -0.60 -11.40
C ASN A 201 -26.57 -1.69 -12.29
N ILE A 202 -25.91 -1.27 -13.34
CA ILE A 202 -25.14 -2.16 -14.22
C ILE A 202 -23.70 -1.66 -14.34
N ILE A 203 -22.74 -2.57 -14.15
CA ILE A 203 -21.34 -2.37 -14.50
C ILE A 203 -20.99 -3.32 -15.65
N THR A 204 -20.27 -2.81 -16.62
CA THR A 204 -19.84 -3.60 -17.77
C THR A 204 -18.33 -3.43 -17.97
N MET A 205 -17.73 -4.45 -18.54
CA MET A 205 -16.31 -4.51 -18.80
C MET A 205 -16.07 -5.13 -20.18
N HIS A 206 -15.23 -4.49 -21.01
CA HIS A 206 -14.63 -5.07 -22.19
C HIS A 206 -13.13 -5.22 -21.94
N VAL A 207 -12.61 -6.42 -22.14
CA VAL A 207 -11.18 -6.70 -22.00
C VAL A 207 -10.66 -7.31 -23.29
N VAL A 208 -9.54 -6.76 -23.75
CA VAL A 208 -8.84 -7.20 -24.97
C VAL A 208 -7.56 -7.89 -24.57
N ASN A 209 -7.43 -9.17 -24.89
CA ASN A 209 -6.19 -9.93 -24.78
C ASN A 209 -5.41 -9.81 -26.11
N THR A 210 -4.22 -9.23 -26.04
CA THR A 210 -3.31 -9.06 -27.19
C THR A 210 -2.25 -10.14 -27.26
N GLY A 211 -2.12 -10.97 -26.22
CA GLY A 211 -1.21 -12.11 -26.15
C GLY A 211 -0.84 -12.49 -24.71
N GLY A 212 -0.40 -13.73 -24.52
CA GLY A 212 -0.01 -14.24 -23.20
C GLY A 212 -1.19 -14.81 -22.42
N GLY A 213 -1.28 -14.48 -21.14
CA GLY A 213 -2.38 -14.86 -20.26
C GLY A 213 -3.63 -14.03 -20.51
N SER A 214 -4.73 -14.38 -19.86
CA SER A 214 -5.95 -13.59 -19.88
C SER A 214 -6.57 -13.48 -18.49
N ARG A 215 -7.12 -12.30 -18.13
CA ARG A 215 -7.83 -12.04 -16.90
C ARG A 215 -8.86 -10.94 -17.08
N ALA A 216 -10.03 -11.14 -16.48
CA ALA A 216 -11.09 -10.14 -16.46
C ALA A 216 -11.84 -10.23 -15.12
N ASP A 217 -11.66 -9.24 -14.24
CA ASP A 217 -12.31 -9.20 -12.94
C ASP A 217 -12.63 -7.77 -12.51
N ILE A 218 -13.76 -7.59 -11.85
CA ILE A 218 -14.28 -6.28 -11.52
C ILE A 218 -15.16 -6.31 -10.27
N GLY A 219 -14.92 -5.36 -9.37
CA GLY A 219 -15.71 -5.10 -8.19
C GLY A 219 -15.76 -3.61 -7.85
N LEU A 220 -16.48 -3.26 -6.82
CA LEU A 220 -16.58 -1.91 -6.27
C LEU A 220 -16.36 -1.96 -4.77
N VAL A 221 -15.60 -1.02 -4.25
CA VAL A 221 -15.36 -0.90 -2.81
C VAL A 221 -15.53 0.55 -2.35
N ASP A 222 -15.92 0.71 -1.09
CA ASP A 222 -16.01 1.99 -0.41
C ASP A 222 -14.85 2.09 0.59
N LYS A 223 -14.01 3.10 0.43
CA LYS A 223 -12.97 3.41 1.40
C LYS A 223 -13.60 3.99 2.66
N LEU A 224 -13.47 3.27 3.76
CA LEU A 224 -14.02 3.69 5.04
C LEU A 224 -13.30 4.94 5.57
N LYS A 225 -14.02 5.71 6.38
CA LYS A 225 -13.38 6.80 7.13
C LYS A 225 -12.40 6.19 8.14
N PRO A 226 -11.23 6.82 8.38
CA PRO A 226 -10.33 6.39 9.43
C PRO A 226 -11.05 6.32 10.78
N VAL A 227 -10.77 5.30 11.58
CA VAL A 227 -11.34 5.14 12.91
C VAL A 227 -10.88 6.26 13.85
N ILE A 228 -9.66 6.77 13.65
CA ILE A 228 -9.13 7.93 14.37
C ILE A 228 -9.70 9.20 13.72
N ALA A 229 -10.71 9.77 14.33
CA ALA A 229 -11.43 10.94 13.80
C ALA A 229 -10.60 12.24 13.80
N LYS A 230 -9.47 12.29 14.54
CA LYS A 230 -8.56 13.45 14.62
C LYS A 230 -7.27 13.12 13.89
N GLU A 231 -6.93 13.93 12.90
CA GLU A 231 -5.61 13.87 12.29
C GLU A 231 -4.55 14.20 13.34
N LEU A 232 -3.70 13.21 13.65
CA LEU A 232 -2.62 13.37 14.61
C LEU A 232 -1.49 14.19 13.98
N GLU A 233 -0.87 15.05 14.76
CA GLU A 233 0.38 15.66 14.35
C GLU A 233 1.43 14.57 14.08
N VAL A 234 2.26 14.75 13.05
CA VAL A 234 3.35 13.83 12.75
C VAL A 234 4.62 14.34 13.41
N ALA A 235 5.28 13.50 14.19
CA ALA A 235 6.58 13.82 14.76
C ALA A 235 7.60 14.09 13.64
N ASP A 236 8.40 15.13 13.81
CA ASP A 236 9.40 15.54 12.82
C ASP A 236 10.62 14.62 12.87
N GLN A 237 10.69 13.65 11.97
CA GLN A 237 11.82 12.73 11.86
C GLN A 237 13.06 13.45 11.35
N LYS A 238 14.13 13.41 12.14
CA LYS A 238 15.41 14.06 11.84
C LYS A 238 16.39 13.16 11.12
N ASN A 239 16.39 11.87 11.51
CA ASN A 239 17.33 10.91 10.96
C ASN A 239 16.78 9.49 11.03
N VAL A 240 17.30 8.61 10.18
CA VAL A 240 17.25 7.15 10.29
C VAL A 240 18.66 6.60 10.06
N SER A 241 19.10 5.69 10.90
CA SER A 241 20.37 4.99 10.73
C SER A 241 20.18 3.49 10.89
N LEU A 242 20.96 2.73 10.12
CA LEU A 242 20.90 1.27 10.08
C LEU A 242 22.27 0.70 10.43
N THR A 243 22.28 -0.23 11.38
CA THR A 243 23.44 -1.07 11.71
C THR A 243 23.12 -2.53 11.42
N ALA A 244 24.03 -3.44 11.71
CA ALA A 244 23.83 -4.87 11.46
C ALA A 244 22.63 -5.46 12.24
N THR A 245 22.29 -4.92 13.40
CA THR A 245 21.24 -5.47 14.29
C THR A 245 20.21 -4.43 14.73
N GLN A 246 20.36 -3.17 14.29
CA GLN A 246 19.51 -2.07 14.77
C GLN A 246 19.10 -1.14 13.66
N THR A 247 17.84 -0.71 13.72
CA THR A 247 17.33 0.47 13.00
C THR A 247 16.98 1.54 14.02
N ILE A 248 17.57 2.72 13.88
CA ILE A 248 17.46 3.82 14.85
C ILE A 248 16.84 5.02 14.15
N TYR A 249 15.75 5.53 14.71
CA TYR A 249 15.06 6.73 14.25
C TYR A 249 15.15 7.82 15.32
N ASN A 250 15.40 9.06 14.86
CA ASN A 250 15.46 10.23 15.73
C ASN A 250 14.34 11.20 15.33
N PHE A 251 13.55 11.63 16.32
CA PHE A 251 12.42 12.54 16.11
C PHE A 251 12.49 13.75 17.04
N LYS A 252 11.83 14.83 16.59
CA LYS A 252 11.40 15.93 17.43
C LYS A 252 9.86 15.88 17.51
N ALA A 253 9.31 15.86 18.72
CA ALA A 253 7.88 15.93 18.97
C ALA A 253 7.62 17.03 20.02
N GLY A 254 7.13 18.17 19.57
CA GLY A 254 6.95 19.34 20.43
C GLY A 254 8.22 19.75 21.16
N LYS A 255 8.18 19.63 22.49
CA LYS A 255 9.26 20.02 23.42
C LYS A 255 10.23 18.90 23.77
N ILE A 256 10.16 17.76 23.09
CA ILE A 256 11.05 16.62 23.34
C ILE A 256 11.73 16.12 22.05
N ASN A 257 12.86 15.46 22.25
CA ASN A 257 13.49 14.60 21.27
C ASN A 257 13.21 13.14 21.66
N LEU A 258 12.85 12.32 20.69
CA LEU A 258 12.56 10.91 20.82
C LEU A 258 13.53 10.11 19.95
N ASP A 259 14.26 9.18 20.54
CA ASP A 259 15.00 8.15 19.81
C ASP A 259 14.20 6.83 19.92
N VAL A 260 13.93 6.19 18.78
CA VAL A 260 13.29 4.87 18.72
C VAL A 260 14.28 3.91 18.11
N THR A 261 14.62 2.85 18.82
CA THR A 261 15.57 1.82 18.35
C THR A 261 14.89 0.47 18.30
N PHE A 262 14.87 -0.11 17.12
CA PHE A 262 14.49 -1.50 16.89
C PHE A 262 15.76 -2.33 16.91
N THR A 263 15.83 -3.34 17.79
CA THR A 263 16.99 -4.22 17.92
C THR A 263 16.56 -5.66 17.72
N SER A 264 17.08 -6.31 16.71
CA SER A 264 16.99 -7.77 16.50
C SER A 264 18.30 -8.39 16.92
N PRO A 265 18.40 -8.98 18.13
CA PRO A 265 19.66 -9.50 18.65
C PRO A 265 20.20 -10.62 17.75
N LEU A 266 21.50 -10.56 17.45
CA LEU A 266 22.21 -11.59 16.71
C LEU A 266 23.46 -11.97 17.49
N LEU A 267 23.34 -12.97 18.38
CA LEU A 267 24.42 -13.47 19.21
C LEU A 267 24.83 -14.85 18.71
N LEU A 268 25.79 -14.89 17.78
CA LEU A 268 26.21 -16.12 17.09
C LEU A 268 26.79 -17.19 18.04
N ASN A 269 27.27 -16.79 19.20
CA ASN A 269 27.85 -17.69 20.21
C ASN A 269 26.83 -18.16 21.27
N ASP A 270 25.57 -17.74 21.16
CA ASP A 270 24.49 -18.10 22.07
C ASP A 270 23.24 -18.49 21.26
N LEU A 271 23.12 -19.79 20.97
CA LEU A 271 22.04 -20.34 20.16
C LEU A 271 20.68 -20.24 20.86
N ASP A 272 20.66 -20.24 22.20
CA ASP A 272 19.42 -20.11 22.96
C ASP A 272 18.84 -18.70 22.82
N LEU A 273 19.69 -17.67 22.83
CA LEU A 273 19.27 -16.29 22.56
C LEU A 273 18.97 -16.07 21.08
N LEU A 274 19.77 -16.65 20.18
CA LEU A 274 19.58 -16.54 18.74
C LEU A 274 18.25 -17.13 18.29
N SER A 275 17.81 -18.23 18.89
CA SER A 275 16.55 -18.92 18.56
C SER A 275 15.30 -18.24 19.12
N ARG A 276 15.44 -17.29 20.04
CA ARG A 276 14.30 -16.59 20.65
C ARG A 276 13.70 -15.58 19.65
N PRO A 277 12.39 -15.63 19.37
CA PRO A 277 11.74 -14.68 18.47
C PRO A 277 11.46 -13.36 19.23
N VAL A 278 12.51 -12.63 19.58
CA VAL A 278 12.41 -11.39 20.38
C VAL A 278 13.07 -10.23 19.64
N THR A 279 12.32 -9.14 19.49
CA THR A 279 12.84 -7.83 19.07
C THR A 279 12.61 -6.83 20.19
N TYR A 280 13.62 -6.03 20.51
CA TYR A 280 13.50 -4.95 21.48
C TYR A 280 13.17 -3.65 20.78
N ILE A 281 12.14 -2.96 21.27
CA ILE A 281 11.79 -1.60 20.83
C ILE A 281 12.07 -0.68 22.02
N THR A 282 13.12 0.11 21.87
CA THR A 282 13.59 1.01 22.95
C THR A 282 13.22 2.45 22.62
N TYR A 283 12.64 3.14 23.60
CA TYR A 283 12.31 4.55 23.52
C TYR A 283 13.22 5.35 24.46
N ARG A 284 13.88 6.37 23.93
CA ARG A 284 14.68 7.31 24.71
C ARG A 284 14.15 8.72 24.50
N VAL A 285 13.66 9.33 25.57
CA VAL A 285 13.07 10.67 25.53
C VAL A 285 13.97 11.66 26.25
N ARG A 286 14.16 12.83 25.64
CA ARG A 286 14.94 13.94 26.21
C ARG A 286 14.20 15.27 25.98
N SER A 287 14.10 16.10 27.02
CA SER A 287 13.63 17.48 26.86
C SER A 287 14.56 18.25 25.91
N ASN A 288 13.99 19.08 25.03
CA ASN A 288 14.77 19.97 24.15
C ASN A 288 14.70 21.44 24.55
N ASP A 289 13.97 21.76 25.63
CA ASP A 289 13.87 23.11 26.22
C ASP A 289 14.34 23.18 27.72
N LYS A 290 14.95 22.11 28.20
CA LYS A 290 15.45 21.97 29.59
C LYS A 290 14.37 22.01 30.68
N LYS A 291 13.10 21.81 30.32
CA LYS A 291 11.97 21.71 31.25
C LYS A 291 11.52 20.27 31.44
N THR A 292 10.77 20.01 32.50
CA THR A 292 10.08 18.72 32.69
C THR A 292 8.80 18.66 31.85
N HIS A 293 8.58 17.55 31.19
CA HIS A 293 7.40 17.29 30.36
C HIS A 293 6.74 15.99 30.75
N ALA A 294 5.40 15.94 30.71
CA ALA A 294 4.65 14.72 30.85
C ALA A 294 4.64 13.97 29.51
N VAL A 295 5.15 12.72 29.54
CA VAL A 295 5.27 11.92 28.30
C VAL A 295 4.63 10.56 28.48
N LYS A 296 3.84 10.13 27.47
CA LYS A 296 3.28 8.79 27.37
C LYS A 296 3.55 8.26 25.95
N VAL A 297 3.93 6.99 25.85
CA VAL A 297 4.11 6.30 24.57
C VAL A 297 3.01 5.26 24.40
N PHE A 298 2.35 5.29 23.24
CA PHE A 298 1.42 4.28 22.79
C PHE A 298 2.06 3.50 21.65
N PHE A 299 1.98 2.18 21.72
CA PHE A 299 2.40 1.26 20.66
C PHE A 299 1.28 0.27 20.37
N SER A 300 1.00 0.04 19.10
CA SER A 300 0.03 -0.93 18.64
C SER A 300 0.61 -1.74 17.48
N ALA A 301 0.25 -3.02 17.42
CA ALA A 301 0.53 -3.92 16.32
C ALA A 301 -0.77 -4.52 15.82
N SER A 302 -0.90 -4.70 14.52
CA SER A 302 -2.04 -5.42 13.93
C SER A 302 -1.96 -6.91 14.24
N THR A 303 -3.09 -7.57 14.22
CA THR A 303 -3.19 -9.04 14.35
C THR A 303 -3.10 -9.77 13.02
N ASN A 304 -2.78 -9.08 11.93
CA ASN A 304 -2.58 -9.66 10.59
C ASN A 304 -1.17 -10.27 10.50
N LEU A 305 -0.90 -11.28 11.32
CA LEU A 305 0.38 -11.99 11.36
C LEU A 305 0.25 -13.36 10.70
#